data_410f6a0fda4c9a3ec46e53e090521074
#
_entry.id   410f6a0fda4c9a3ec46e53e090521074
#
_cell.length_a   1.000
_cell.length_b   1.000
_cell.length_c   1.000
_cell.angle_alpha   90.00
_cell.angle_beta   90.00
_cell.angle_gamma   90.00
#
_symmetry.space_group_name_H-M   'P 1'
#
loop_
_entity.id
_entity.type
_entity.pdbx_description
1 polymer ?
#
loop_
_entity_poly.entity_id
_entity_poly.type
_entity_poly.pdbx_seq_one_letter_code
_entity_poly.pdbx_strand_id
1 'polypeptide(L)'
;MQTTVNQAFAALRDNIKLDPTEYQRAIAVHNDVTAYLRELGFITGAFLQGSMARKTMIAPLRDVDKVILLAIDYAKVPDGQQIAAEQVAAALKAKYPALEPEIGKHCVMLDFGETTFSFDIVPAVDRGDDIEIINTEKGCWQTSNTRELIRVIQQRNKDCNGNFIHQARIGKLFARISAEGLVPGLHVETFAHQVILGQMDDDEALAALLNAGARSLSAGASYTDPTGVDELSHRIDPPARAKARQAFADAAQQADTAVTYRKNGQHNAAIAIWYKLLGDDFPKPDVTSALSALGTGAGVGIGGVITRTAPNAPTPTRSWRT
;
A
#
# COMPACT_ATOMS: atom_id res chain seq x y z
N MET A 1 26.68 15.95 15.66
CA MET A 1 25.71 16.87 15.01
C MET A 1 24.33 16.26 15.23
N GLN A 2 23.35 17.00 15.74
CA GLN A 2 22.03 16.45 16.04
C GLN A 2 21.28 16.16 14.74
N THR A 3 20.68 14.96 14.62
CA THR A 3 19.84 14.59 13.47
C THR A 3 18.60 15.47 13.40
N THR A 4 18.32 16.07 12.25
CA THR A 4 17.07 16.82 12.05
C THR A 4 15.93 15.87 11.64
N VAL A 5 14.68 16.32 11.82
CA VAL A 5 13.49 15.55 11.38
C VAL A 5 13.56 15.23 9.88
N ASN A 6 13.95 16.20 9.06
CA ASN A 6 14.05 15.97 7.60
C ASN A 6 15.12 14.91 7.25
N GLN A 7 16.26 14.89 7.96
CA GLN A 7 17.26 13.84 7.80
C GLN A 7 16.74 12.47 8.25
N ALA A 8 15.96 12.44 9.34
CA ALA A 8 15.34 11.19 9.81
C ALA A 8 14.33 10.63 8.81
N PHE A 9 13.49 11.48 8.22
CA PHE A 9 12.57 11.05 7.16
C PHE A 9 13.30 10.64 5.86
N ALA A 10 14.39 11.31 5.50
CA ALA A 10 15.22 10.90 4.37
C ALA A 10 15.79 9.49 4.59
N ALA A 11 16.31 9.18 5.78
CA ALA A 11 16.77 7.84 6.14
C ALA A 11 15.64 6.81 6.12
N LEU A 12 14.45 7.16 6.61
CA LEU A 12 13.27 6.30 6.53
C LEU A 12 12.92 5.94 5.07
N ARG A 13 12.93 6.92 4.16
CA ARG A 13 12.66 6.67 2.73
C ARG A 13 13.57 5.61 2.15
N ASP A 14 14.84 5.59 2.55
CA ASP A 14 15.81 4.57 2.11
C ASP A 14 15.55 3.23 2.78
N ASN A 15 15.22 3.20 4.08
CA ASN A 15 14.97 1.97 4.82
C ASN A 15 13.73 1.20 4.33
N ILE A 16 12.68 1.91 3.89
CA ILE A 16 11.44 1.28 3.40
C ILE A 16 11.43 1.04 1.88
N LYS A 17 12.53 1.36 1.22
CA LYS A 17 12.68 1.14 -0.21
C LYS A 17 12.79 -0.34 -0.52
N LEU A 18 12.09 -0.78 -1.56
CA LEU A 18 12.21 -2.15 -2.03
C LEU A 18 13.64 -2.45 -2.50
N ASP A 19 14.16 -3.60 -2.11
CA ASP A 19 15.45 -4.09 -2.60
C ASP A 19 15.42 -4.21 -4.13
N PRO A 20 16.43 -3.69 -4.85
CA PRO A 20 16.50 -3.82 -6.30
C PRO A 20 16.45 -5.28 -6.79
N THR A 21 16.97 -6.22 -6.01
CA THR A 21 16.94 -7.66 -6.35
C THR A 21 15.54 -8.23 -6.27
N GLU A 22 14.76 -7.86 -5.23
CA GLU A 22 13.33 -8.23 -5.12
C GLU A 22 12.53 -7.66 -6.29
N TYR A 23 12.76 -6.38 -6.63
CA TYR A 23 12.11 -5.76 -7.78
C TYR A 23 12.42 -6.50 -9.09
N GLN A 24 13.70 -6.81 -9.36
CA GLN A 24 14.12 -7.52 -10.56
C GLN A 24 13.54 -8.93 -10.62
N ARG A 25 13.45 -9.63 -9.50
CA ARG A 25 12.81 -10.95 -9.42
C ARG A 25 11.33 -10.87 -9.81
N ALA A 26 10.60 -9.89 -9.28
CA ALA A 26 9.19 -9.67 -9.64
C ALA A 26 9.01 -9.38 -11.14
N ILE A 27 9.88 -8.56 -11.72
CA ILE A 27 9.89 -8.27 -13.17
C ILE A 27 10.22 -9.53 -13.98
N ALA A 28 11.16 -10.36 -13.52
CA ALA A 28 11.49 -11.61 -14.21
C ALA A 28 10.27 -12.57 -14.24
N VAL A 29 9.57 -12.75 -13.11
CA VAL A 29 8.33 -13.55 -13.06
C VAL A 29 7.25 -12.94 -13.94
N HIS A 30 7.09 -11.60 -13.91
CA HIS A 30 6.15 -10.90 -14.80
C HIS A 30 6.42 -11.22 -16.28
N ASN A 31 7.66 -11.13 -16.70
CA ASN A 31 8.06 -11.38 -18.09
C ASN A 31 7.89 -12.85 -18.48
N ASP A 32 8.29 -13.78 -17.60
CA ASP A 32 8.21 -15.21 -17.83
C ASP A 32 6.75 -15.70 -17.97
N VAL A 33 5.86 -15.27 -17.08
CA VAL A 33 4.42 -15.55 -17.19
C VAL A 33 3.83 -14.92 -18.44
N THR A 34 4.23 -13.69 -18.79
CA THR A 34 3.73 -13.01 -20.01
C THR A 34 4.13 -13.77 -21.27
N ALA A 35 5.39 -14.17 -21.37
CA ALA A 35 5.91 -14.89 -22.53
C ALA A 35 5.17 -16.22 -22.71
N TYR A 36 5.04 -17.00 -21.64
CA TYR A 36 4.38 -18.28 -21.65
C TYR A 36 2.89 -18.20 -22.07
N LEU A 37 2.11 -17.31 -21.44
CA LEU A 37 0.69 -17.16 -21.78
C LEU A 37 0.48 -16.62 -23.21
N ARG A 38 1.42 -15.81 -23.71
CA ARG A 38 1.39 -15.35 -25.11
C ARG A 38 1.71 -16.48 -26.09
N GLU A 39 2.68 -17.33 -25.78
CA GLU A 39 3.03 -18.52 -26.59
C GLU A 39 1.84 -19.48 -26.70
N LEU A 40 1.07 -19.65 -25.64
CA LEU A 40 -0.17 -20.42 -25.65
C LEU A 40 -1.32 -19.73 -26.42
N GLY A 41 -1.16 -18.50 -26.86
CA GLY A 41 -2.22 -17.72 -27.51
C GLY A 41 -3.32 -17.23 -26.56
N PHE A 42 -3.12 -17.32 -25.25
CA PHE A 42 -4.14 -16.90 -24.27
C PHE A 42 -4.29 -15.39 -24.16
N ILE A 43 -3.23 -14.63 -24.42
CA ILE A 43 -3.21 -13.20 -24.18
C ILE A 43 -2.69 -12.39 -25.36
N THR A 44 -3.25 -11.19 -25.56
CA THR A 44 -2.74 -10.17 -26.50
C THR A 44 -1.73 -9.25 -25.84
N GLY A 45 -1.83 -9.04 -24.52
CA GLY A 45 -0.97 -8.16 -23.78
C GLY A 45 -1.00 -8.43 -22.27
N ALA A 46 -0.10 -7.76 -21.55
CA ALA A 46 -0.08 -7.79 -20.09
C ALA A 46 0.62 -6.52 -19.57
N PHE A 47 0.23 -6.09 -18.36
CA PHE A 47 0.89 -4.99 -17.66
C PHE A 47 0.79 -5.17 -16.15
N LEU A 48 1.70 -4.53 -15.42
CA LEU A 48 1.62 -4.47 -13.97
C LEU A 48 0.53 -3.50 -13.53
N GLN A 49 -0.13 -3.83 -12.43
CA GLN A 49 -1.04 -2.92 -11.73
C GLN A 49 -0.67 -2.83 -10.25
N GLY A 50 -1.59 -2.38 -9.40
CA GLY A 50 -1.39 -2.32 -7.97
C GLY A 50 -0.29 -1.36 -7.54
N SER A 51 0.28 -1.62 -6.39
CA SER A 51 1.30 -0.76 -5.79
C SER A 51 2.61 -0.72 -6.59
N MET A 52 2.93 -1.81 -7.31
CA MET A 52 4.14 -1.88 -8.12
C MET A 52 4.07 -0.94 -9.32
N ALA A 53 2.97 -0.92 -10.05
CA ALA A 53 2.76 -0.02 -11.19
C ALA A 53 2.72 1.45 -10.76
N ARG A 54 2.09 1.75 -9.63
CA ARG A 54 2.02 3.10 -9.05
C ARG A 54 3.30 3.50 -8.33
N LYS A 55 4.27 2.58 -8.18
CA LYS A 55 5.55 2.77 -7.47
C LYS A 55 5.38 3.09 -5.98
N THR A 56 4.28 2.69 -5.37
CA THR A 56 3.94 2.95 -3.96
C THR A 56 4.16 1.75 -3.05
N MET A 57 4.81 0.67 -3.52
CA MET A 57 5.20 -0.47 -2.70
C MET A 57 6.27 -0.10 -1.69
N ILE A 58 6.29 -0.82 -0.57
CA ILE A 58 7.30 -0.73 0.49
C ILE A 58 7.86 -2.12 0.81
N ALA A 59 9.11 -2.17 1.24
CA ALA A 59 9.77 -3.41 1.66
C ALA A 59 9.09 -4.02 2.91
N PRO A 60 9.12 -5.38 3.03
CA PRO A 60 9.42 -6.34 1.98
C PRO A 60 8.30 -6.42 0.93
N LEU A 61 8.64 -6.85 -0.29
CA LEU A 61 7.64 -7.10 -1.34
C LEU A 61 6.76 -8.28 -0.91
N ARG A 62 5.43 -8.11 -0.97
CA ARG A 62 4.48 -9.15 -0.55
C ARG A 62 3.63 -9.69 -1.70
N ASP A 63 3.14 -8.79 -2.53
CA ASP A 63 2.23 -9.07 -3.62
C ASP A 63 2.60 -8.28 -4.88
N VAL A 64 2.43 -8.89 -6.01
CA VAL A 64 2.60 -8.28 -7.33
C VAL A 64 1.34 -8.51 -8.14
N ASP A 65 0.66 -7.41 -8.46
CA ASP A 65 -0.56 -7.45 -9.26
C ASP A 65 -0.22 -7.32 -10.76
N LYS A 66 -0.77 -8.20 -11.57
CA LYS A 66 -0.59 -8.24 -13.02
C LYS A 66 -1.92 -8.40 -13.72
N VAL A 67 -2.21 -7.53 -14.66
CA VAL A 67 -3.31 -7.72 -15.62
C VAL A 67 -2.80 -8.48 -16.82
N ILE A 68 -3.57 -9.45 -17.27
CA ILE A 68 -3.42 -10.12 -18.56
C ILE A 68 -4.64 -9.82 -19.43
N LEU A 69 -4.39 -9.34 -20.65
CA LEU A 69 -5.43 -9.01 -21.62
C LEU A 69 -5.71 -10.26 -22.45
N LEU A 70 -6.87 -10.86 -22.26
CA LEU A 70 -7.26 -12.11 -22.89
C LEU A 70 -7.42 -11.94 -24.41
N ALA A 71 -6.99 -12.94 -25.18
CA ALA A 71 -7.12 -12.96 -26.62
C ALA A 71 -8.58 -13.20 -27.08
N ILE A 72 -9.37 -13.87 -26.23
CA ILE A 72 -10.79 -14.15 -26.44
C ILE A 72 -11.61 -13.23 -25.55
N ASP A 73 -12.67 -12.64 -26.08
CA ASP A 73 -13.63 -11.84 -25.31
C ASP A 73 -14.58 -12.76 -24.54
N TYR A 74 -14.09 -13.27 -23.43
CA TYR A 74 -14.86 -14.14 -22.53
C TYR A 74 -16.06 -13.44 -21.90
N ALA A 75 -16.16 -12.12 -21.94
CA ALA A 75 -17.35 -11.39 -21.47
C ALA A 75 -18.60 -11.68 -22.34
N LYS A 76 -18.41 -12.22 -23.55
CA LYS A 76 -19.46 -12.68 -24.45
C LYS A 76 -19.79 -14.17 -24.32
N VAL A 77 -19.10 -14.87 -23.43
CA VAL A 77 -19.26 -16.31 -23.21
C VAL A 77 -20.02 -16.53 -21.91
N PRO A 78 -21.07 -17.41 -21.87
CA PRO A 78 -21.70 -17.80 -20.61
C PRO A 78 -20.65 -18.35 -19.64
N ASP A 79 -20.70 -17.90 -18.38
CA ASP A 79 -19.73 -18.24 -17.33
C ASP A 79 -18.26 -17.92 -17.70
N GLY A 80 -18.04 -17.04 -18.66
CA GLY A 80 -16.74 -16.75 -19.23
C GLY A 80 -15.72 -16.25 -18.22
N GLN A 81 -16.13 -15.58 -17.14
CA GLN A 81 -15.23 -15.17 -16.04
C GLN A 81 -14.66 -16.37 -15.30
N GLN A 82 -15.45 -17.40 -15.04
CA GLN A 82 -15.00 -18.64 -14.40
C GLN A 82 -14.12 -19.46 -15.34
N ILE A 83 -14.53 -19.62 -16.59
CA ILE A 83 -13.77 -20.33 -17.63
C ILE A 83 -12.40 -19.68 -17.82
N ALA A 84 -12.33 -18.35 -17.91
CA ALA A 84 -11.07 -17.63 -18.04
C ALA A 84 -10.14 -17.85 -16.83
N ALA A 85 -10.68 -17.80 -15.61
CA ALA A 85 -9.92 -18.05 -14.40
C ALA A 85 -9.35 -19.48 -14.36
N GLU A 86 -10.18 -20.48 -14.66
CA GLU A 86 -9.79 -21.89 -14.67
C GLU A 86 -8.72 -22.20 -15.73
N GLN A 87 -8.86 -21.64 -16.94
CA GLN A 87 -7.87 -21.82 -18.00
C GLN A 87 -6.52 -21.18 -17.65
N VAL A 88 -6.55 -19.98 -17.06
CA VAL A 88 -5.34 -19.34 -16.58
C VAL A 88 -4.70 -20.14 -15.44
N ALA A 89 -5.48 -20.63 -14.48
CA ALA A 89 -5.00 -21.48 -13.39
C ALA A 89 -4.36 -22.78 -13.93
N ALA A 90 -5.00 -23.46 -14.88
CA ALA A 90 -4.47 -24.65 -15.50
C ALA A 90 -3.15 -24.39 -16.24
N ALA A 91 -3.06 -23.30 -17.01
CA ALA A 91 -1.85 -22.91 -17.70
C ALA A 91 -0.69 -22.61 -16.71
N LEU A 92 -0.99 -21.91 -15.63
CA LEU A 92 0.00 -21.60 -14.58
C LEU A 92 0.45 -22.85 -13.83
N LYS A 93 -0.46 -23.81 -13.55
CA LYS A 93 -0.12 -25.10 -12.97
C LYS A 93 0.80 -25.92 -13.88
N ALA A 94 0.55 -25.89 -15.17
CA ALA A 94 1.41 -26.58 -16.15
C ALA A 94 2.82 -25.95 -16.19
N LYS A 95 2.93 -24.62 -16.10
CA LYS A 95 4.21 -23.92 -16.08
C LYS A 95 4.98 -24.08 -14.76
N TYR A 96 4.28 -24.06 -13.64
CA TYR A 96 4.82 -24.14 -12.28
C TYR A 96 4.23 -25.35 -11.53
N PRO A 97 4.63 -26.58 -11.87
CA PRO A 97 4.00 -27.80 -11.31
C PRO A 97 4.09 -27.91 -9.79
N ALA A 98 5.11 -27.28 -9.18
CA ALA A 98 5.32 -27.26 -7.73
C ALA A 98 4.40 -26.28 -6.98
N LEU A 99 3.75 -25.34 -7.70
CA LEU A 99 2.86 -24.36 -7.11
C LEU A 99 1.40 -24.77 -7.34
N GLU A 100 0.51 -24.31 -6.44
CA GLU A 100 -0.93 -24.51 -6.57
C GLU A 100 -1.59 -23.15 -6.86
N PRO A 101 -2.06 -22.90 -8.09
CA PRO A 101 -2.78 -21.68 -8.42
C PRO A 101 -4.14 -21.64 -7.70
N GLU A 102 -4.42 -20.56 -6.98
CA GLU A 102 -5.70 -20.35 -6.32
C GLU A 102 -6.55 -19.36 -7.12
N ILE A 103 -7.80 -19.73 -7.41
CA ILE A 103 -8.77 -18.81 -8.03
C ILE A 103 -9.40 -17.97 -6.94
N GLY A 104 -9.09 -16.69 -6.96
CA GLY A 104 -9.69 -15.69 -6.10
C GLY A 104 -10.83 -14.94 -6.81
N LYS A 105 -11.37 -13.94 -6.14
CA LYS A 105 -12.48 -13.13 -6.64
C LYS A 105 -12.18 -12.44 -7.97
N HIS A 106 -11.00 -11.84 -8.10
CA HIS A 106 -10.60 -11.02 -9.24
C HIS A 106 -9.30 -11.49 -9.91
N CYS A 107 -8.65 -12.50 -9.36
CA CYS A 107 -7.33 -12.95 -9.83
C CYS A 107 -7.15 -14.45 -9.71
N VAL A 108 -6.15 -14.96 -10.41
CA VAL A 108 -5.56 -16.26 -10.16
C VAL A 108 -4.22 -16.02 -9.47
N MET A 109 -4.04 -16.59 -8.30
CA MET A 109 -2.93 -16.36 -7.38
C MET A 109 -1.87 -17.44 -7.50
N LEU A 110 -0.60 -17.03 -7.55
CA LEU A 110 0.56 -17.90 -7.37
C LEU A 110 1.33 -17.46 -6.14
N ASP A 111 1.48 -18.35 -5.17
CA ASP A 111 2.30 -18.12 -3.99
C ASP A 111 3.68 -18.76 -4.17
N PHE A 112 4.73 -17.95 -4.17
CA PHE A 112 6.12 -18.43 -4.28
C PHE A 112 6.76 -18.74 -2.92
N GLY A 113 5.99 -18.66 -1.83
CA GLY A 113 6.41 -18.99 -0.46
C GLY A 113 6.73 -17.77 0.41
N GLU A 114 6.98 -18.03 1.71
CA GLU A 114 7.11 -16.99 2.76
C GLU A 114 8.28 -16.02 2.55
N THR A 115 9.35 -16.44 1.89
CA THR A 115 10.55 -15.61 1.63
C THR A 115 10.50 -14.85 0.32
N THR A 116 9.37 -14.93 -0.39
CA THR A 116 9.15 -14.34 -1.70
C THR A 116 7.84 -13.54 -1.69
N PHE A 117 7.25 -13.35 -2.84
CA PHE A 117 5.99 -12.61 -2.99
C PHE A 117 4.93 -13.52 -3.65
N SER A 118 3.66 -13.20 -3.43
CA SER A 118 2.58 -13.75 -4.23
C SER A 118 2.41 -12.95 -5.52
N PHE A 119 1.94 -13.64 -6.56
CA PHE A 119 1.68 -13.05 -7.87
C PHE A 119 0.20 -13.18 -8.18
N ASP A 120 -0.50 -12.05 -8.22
CA ASP A 120 -1.93 -11.98 -8.47
C ASP A 120 -2.16 -11.65 -9.97
N ILE A 121 -2.53 -12.65 -10.75
CA ILE A 121 -2.78 -12.53 -12.19
C ILE A 121 -4.27 -12.25 -12.37
N VAL A 122 -4.61 -11.08 -12.90
CA VAL A 122 -5.97 -10.59 -13.14
C VAL A 122 -6.34 -10.80 -14.60
N PRO A 123 -7.19 -11.79 -14.95
CA PRO A 123 -7.70 -11.94 -16.29
C PRO A 123 -8.63 -10.77 -16.63
N ALA A 124 -8.39 -10.15 -17.79
CA ALA A 124 -9.15 -8.98 -18.21
C ALA A 124 -9.45 -9.00 -19.72
N VAL A 125 -10.59 -8.40 -20.08
CA VAL A 125 -10.93 -8.06 -21.46
C VAL A 125 -10.63 -6.59 -21.68
N ASP A 126 -9.91 -6.27 -22.77
CA ASP A 126 -9.55 -4.88 -23.11
C ASP A 126 -10.77 -4.12 -23.65
N ARG A 127 -11.00 -2.93 -23.13
CA ARG A 127 -12.05 -2.00 -23.56
C ARG A 127 -11.48 -0.62 -23.93
N GLY A 128 -10.21 -0.54 -24.29
CA GLY A 128 -9.53 0.72 -24.59
C GLY A 128 -9.00 1.39 -23.32
N ASP A 129 -9.61 2.48 -22.88
CA ASP A 129 -9.16 3.19 -21.67
C ASP A 129 -9.41 2.38 -20.40
N ASP A 130 -10.52 1.65 -20.35
CA ASP A 130 -10.88 0.72 -19.26
C ASP A 130 -10.56 -0.73 -19.61
N ILE A 131 -10.68 -1.59 -18.62
CA ILE A 131 -10.67 -3.05 -18.76
C ILE A 131 -11.86 -3.63 -17.99
N GLU A 132 -12.33 -4.80 -18.41
CA GLU A 132 -13.26 -5.60 -17.63
C GLU A 132 -12.50 -6.78 -17.00
N ILE A 133 -12.49 -6.85 -15.67
CA ILE A 133 -11.86 -7.91 -14.89
C ILE A 133 -12.88 -8.95 -14.42
N ILE A 134 -12.43 -10.17 -14.16
CA ILE A 134 -13.29 -11.22 -13.61
C ILE A 134 -13.81 -10.83 -12.21
N ASN A 135 -15.03 -11.27 -11.89
CA ASN A 135 -15.57 -11.34 -10.53
C ASN A 135 -16.23 -12.72 -10.36
N THR A 136 -15.47 -13.70 -9.90
CA THR A 136 -15.90 -15.10 -9.78
C THR A 136 -16.98 -15.29 -8.73
N GLU A 137 -16.99 -14.48 -7.65
CA GLU A 137 -18.00 -14.55 -6.60
C GLU A 137 -19.38 -14.09 -7.08
N LYS A 138 -19.42 -13.06 -7.93
CA LYS A 138 -20.67 -12.53 -8.48
C LYS A 138 -21.05 -13.15 -9.82
N GLY A 139 -20.17 -13.98 -10.40
CA GLY A 139 -20.39 -14.55 -11.72
C GLY A 139 -20.49 -13.50 -12.83
N CYS A 140 -19.72 -12.42 -12.78
CA CYS A 140 -19.81 -11.32 -13.74
C CYS A 140 -18.44 -10.72 -14.06
N TRP A 141 -18.41 -9.88 -15.09
CA TRP A 141 -17.29 -9.01 -15.38
C TRP A 141 -17.51 -7.66 -14.73
N GLN A 142 -16.44 -7.05 -14.25
CA GLN A 142 -16.48 -5.76 -13.57
C GLN A 142 -15.51 -4.78 -14.23
N THR A 143 -16.00 -3.61 -14.57
CA THR A 143 -15.16 -2.53 -15.11
C THR A 143 -14.11 -2.11 -14.10
N SER A 144 -12.87 -1.91 -14.56
CA SER A 144 -11.76 -1.43 -13.76
C SER A 144 -11.02 -0.35 -14.54
N ASN A 145 -10.79 0.79 -13.89
CA ASN A 145 -10.07 1.95 -14.41
C ASN A 145 -8.61 2.00 -13.93
N THR A 146 -7.98 0.83 -13.74
CA THR A 146 -6.63 0.73 -13.17
C THR A 146 -5.58 1.54 -13.97
N ARG A 147 -5.74 1.68 -15.30
CA ARG A 147 -4.86 2.51 -16.14
C ARG A 147 -4.95 3.98 -15.73
N GLU A 148 -6.15 4.49 -15.54
CA GLU A 148 -6.39 5.86 -15.09
C GLU A 148 -5.87 6.08 -13.68
N LEU A 149 -6.07 5.14 -12.77
CA LEU A 149 -5.53 5.23 -11.40
C LEU A 149 -4.01 5.36 -11.39
N ILE A 150 -3.30 4.58 -12.22
CA ILE A 150 -1.85 4.70 -12.39
C ILE A 150 -1.48 6.10 -12.88
N ARG A 151 -2.20 6.62 -13.88
CA ARG A 151 -1.96 7.95 -14.47
C ARG A 151 -2.18 9.07 -13.45
N VAL A 152 -3.26 9.02 -12.69
CA VAL A 152 -3.61 10.01 -11.66
C VAL A 152 -2.54 10.07 -10.55
N ILE A 153 -2.09 8.92 -10.07
CA ILE A 153 -1.02 8.86 -9.06
C ILE A 153 0.31 9.38 -9.60
N GLN A 154 0.66 9.04 -10.84
CA GLN A 154 1.88 9.54 -11.47
C GLN A 154 1.81 11.05 -11.71
N GLN A 155 0.64 11.58 -12.11
CA GLN A 155 0.45 13.01 -12.29
C GLN A 155 0.59 13.74 -10.95
N ARG A 156 -0.09 13.25 -9.88
CA ARG A 156 0.07 13.81 -8.53
C ARG A 156 1.53 13.83 -8.08
N ASN A 157 2.28 12.77 -8.38
CA ASN A 157 3.70 12.73 -8.02
C ASN A 157 4.52 13.81 -8.75
N LYS A 158 4.20 14.11 -10.01
CA LYS A 158 4.82 15.23 -10.75
C LYS A 158 4.45 16.58 -10.13
N ASP A 159 3.18 16.79 -9.82
CA ASP A 159 2.67 18.02 -9.20
C ASP A 159 3.30 18.29 -7.83
N CYS A 160 3.69 17.23 -7.12
CA CYS A 160 4.40 17.27 -5.84
C CYS A 160 5.93 17.20 -5.98
N ASN A 161 6.48 17.48 -7.15
CA ASN A 161 7.92 17.47 -7.42
C ASN A 161 8.60 16.12 -7.04
N GLY A 162 7.92 15.01 -7.29
CA GLY A 162 8.42 13.65 -7.03
C GLY A 162 8.23 13.15 -5.59
N ASN A 163 7.68 13.95 -4.67
CA ASN A 163 7.59 13.59 -3.26
C ASN A 163 6.34 12.77 -2.89
N PHE A 164 5.25 12.87 -3.66
CA PHE A 164 3.98 12.20 -3.33
C PHE A 164 4.13 10.69 -3.09
N ILE A 165 4.83 9.98 -3.99
CA ILE A 165 5.03 8.53 -3.87
C ILE A 165 5.77 8.18 -2.57
N HIS A 166 6.81 8.93 -2.21
CA HIS A 166 7.55 8.72 -0.96
C HIS A 166 6.65 8.93 0.26
N GLN A 167 5.85 9.98 0.26
CA GLN A 167 4.93 10.32 1.35
C GLN A 167 3.79 9.30 1.48
N ALA A 168 3.25 8.81 0.36
CA ALA A 168 2.27 7.71 0.38
C ALA A 168 2.87 6.41 0.93
N ARG A 169 4.14 6.08 0.63
CA ARG A 169 4.86 4.93 1.21
C ARG A 169 5.01 5.06 2.72
N ILE A 170 5.35 6.23 3.23
CA ILE A 170 5.44 6.51 4.68
C ILE A 170 4.07 6.28 5.34
N GLY A 171 3.00 6.76 4.75
CA GLY A 171 1.63 6.50 5.21
C GLY A 171 1.28 5.01 5.23
N LYS A 172 1.72 4.23 4.23
CA LYS A 172 1.53 2.77 4.21
C LYS A 172 2.33 2.07 5.30
N LEU A 173 3.54 2.54 5.60
CA LEU A 173 4.31 2.02 6.73
C LEU A 173 3.54 2.24 8.04
N PHE A 174 3.05 3.45 8.28
CA PHE A 174 2.21 3.74 9.43
C PHE A 174 1.00 2.81 9.52
N ALA A 175 0.24 2.65 8.43
CA ALA A 175 -0.93 1.78 8.40
C ALA A 175 -0.57 0.32 8.71
N ARG A 176 0.58 -0.16 8.25
CA ARG A 176 1.08 -1.51 8.51
C ARG A 176 1.47 -1.71 9.98
N ILE A 177 2.14 -0.73 10.59
CA ILE A 177 2.70 -0.84 11.95
C ILE A 177 1.69 -0.43 13.00
N SER A 178 1.20 0.81 12.94
CA SER A 178 0.42 1.43 13.99
C SER A 178 -1.09 1.24 13.85
N ALA A 179 -1.58 0.99 12.62
CA ALA A 179 -2.96 0.59 12.37
C ALA A 179 -3.10 -0.92 12.09
N GLU A 180 -2.10 -1.72 12.46
CA GLU A 180 -2.10 -3.20 12.44
C GLU A 180 -2.51 -3.80 11.06
N GLY A 181 -2.26 -3.08 9.96
CA GLY A 181 -2.63 -3.52 8.62
C GLY A 181 -4.14 -3.49 8.33
N LEU A 182 -4.96 -2.88 9.20
CA LEU A 182 -6.42 -2.80 9.03
C LEU A 182 -6.85 -1.94 7.83
N VAL A 183 -5.95 -1.08 7.33
CA VAL A 183 -6.23 -0.18 6.20
C VAL A 183 -5.42 -0.62 4.99
N PRO A 184 -6.07 -1.10 3.91
CA PRO A 184 -5.39 -1.50 2.69
C PRO A 184 -4.63 -0.33 2.04
N GLY A 185 -3.55 -0.66 1.31
CA GLY A 185 -2.65 0.35 0.76
C GLY A 185 -3.29 1.37 -0.19
N LEU A 186 -4.32 0.97 -0.96
CA LEU A 186 -5.04 1.90 -1.84
C LEU A 186 -5.81 2.97 -1.05
N HIS A 187 -6.40 2.61 0.11
CA HIS A 187 -7.05 3.59 0.99
C HIS A 187 -6.07 4.64 1.49
N VAL A 188 -4.86 4.21 1.88
CA VAL A 188 -3.80 5.12 2.34
C VAL A 188 -3.35 6.05 1.20
N GLU A 189 -3.18 5.52 -0.02
CA GLU A 189 -2.89 6.32 -1.21
C GLU A 189 -4.01 7.33 -1.49
N THR A 190 -5.26 6.94 -1.28
CA THR A 190 -6.43 7.83 -1.40
C THR A 190 -6.39 8.96 -0.36
N PHE A 191 -6.11 8.64 0.90
CA PHE A 191 -5.98 9.67 1.95
C PHE A 191 -4.84 10.64 1.64
N ALA A 192 -3.70 10.13 1.17
CA ALA A 192 -2.59 10.96 0.71
C ALA A 192 -3.03 11.87 -0.45
N HIS A 193 -3.72 11.31 -1.45
CA HIS A 193 -4.15 12.03 -2.64
C HIS A 193 -5.13 13.16 -2.34
N GLN A 194 -5.94 13.04 -1.30
CA GLN A 194 -6.90 14.07 -0.87
C GLN A 194 -6.22 15.33 -0.31
N VAL A 195 -5.02 15.20 0.28
CA VAL A 195 -4.42 16.28 1.07
C VAL A 195 -3.03 16.70 0.63
N ILE A 196 -2.27 15.84 -0.06
CA ILE A 196 -0.94 16.18 -0.57
C ILE A 196 -1.11 16.72 -1.99
N LEU A 197 -1.36 18.02 -2.10
CA LEU A 197 -1.71 18.68 -3.36
C LEU A 197 -0.50 19.34 -4.05
N GLY A 198 0.62 19.44 -3.37
CA GLY A 198 1.86 20.08 -3.85
C GLY A 198 3.05 19.65 -3.01
N GLN A 199 4.16 20.35 -3.18
CA GLN A 199 5.37 20.07 -2.42
C GLN A 199 5.18 20.46 -0.95
N MET A 200 5.49 19.53 -0.05
CA MET A 200 5.50 19.72 1.40
C MET A 200 6.51 18.78 2.07
N ASP A 201 6.91 19.10 3.32
CA ASP A 201 7.80 18.25 4.11
C ASP A 201 7.12 16.93 4.47
N ASP A 202 7.90 15.86 4.68
CA ASP A 202 7.37 14.51 4.94
C ASP A 202 6.57 14.42 6.23
N ASP A 203 7.00 15.10 7.28
CA ASP A 203 6.30 15.12 8.56
C ASP A 203 4.95 15.85 8.46
N GLU A 204 4.89 16.97 7.73
CA GLU A 204 3.63 17.67 7.45
C GLU A 204 2.71 16.86 6.56
N ALA A 205 3.26 16.20 5.53
CA ALA A 205 2.51 15.32 4.65
C ALA A 205 1.89 14.14 5.41
N LEU A 206 2.67 13.50 6.31
CA LEU A 206 2.17 12.40 7.12
C LEU A 206 1.11 12.89 8.12
N ALA A 207 1.31 14.02 8.80
CA ALA A 207 0.31 14.60 9.70
C ALA A 207 -1.01 14.89 8.96
N ALA A 208 -0.95 15.50 7.78
CA ALA A 208 -2.12 15.76 6.95
C ALA A 208 -2.83 14.46 6.51
N LEU A 209 -2.07 13.45 6.09
CA LEU A 209 -2.58 12.13 5.70
C LEU A 209 -3.29 11.44 6.86
N LEU A 210 -2.72 11.46 8.07
CA LEU A 210 -3.31 10.86 9.27
C LEU A 210 -4.64 11.52 9.62
N ASN A 211 -4.70 12.86 9.57
CA ASN A 211 -5.94 13.62 9.74
C ASN A 211 -6.98 13.29 8.68
N ALA A 212 -6.58 13.15 7.41
CA ALA A 212 -7.48 12.76 6.32
C ALA A 212 -8.02 11.34 6.52
N GLY A 213 -7.16 10.39 6.90
CA GLY A 213 -7.55 9.02 7.21
C GLY A 213 -8.55 8.95 8.35
N ALA A 214 -8.31 9.66 9.46
CA ALA A 214 -9.24 9.72 10.59
C ALA A 214 -10.63 10.22 10.17
N ARG A 215 -10.71 11.24 9.29
CA ARG A 215 -11.98 11.75 8.75
C ARG A 215 -12.65 10.74 7.80
N SER A 216 -11.90 10.20 6.83
CA SER A 216 -12.43 9.27 5.84
C SER A 216 -12.91 7.95 6.45
N LEU A 217 -12.28 7.51 7.54
CA LEU A 217 -12.67 6.29 8.27
C LEU A 217 -13.82 6.52 9.25
N SER A 218 -14.33 7.73 9.41
CA SER A 218 -15.45 8.01 10.31
C SER A 218 -16.72 7.27 9.88
N ALA A 219 -17.57 6.93 10.86
CA ALA A 219 -18.85 6.26 10.58
C ALA A 219 -19.70 7.09 9.62
N GLY A 220 -20.22 6.44 8.58
CA GLY A 220 -21.03 7.09 7.56
C GLY A 220 -20.26 7.94 6.54
N ALA A 221 -18.96 8.12 6.69
CA ALA A 221 -18.16 8.79 5.66
C ALA A 221 -18.02 7.90 4.41
N SER A 222 -18.20 8.50 3.23
CA SER A 222 -17.99 7.90 1.93
C SER A 222 -16.76 8.53 1.28
N TYR A 223 -15.94 7.71 0.60
CA TYR A 223 -14.80 8.18 -0.19
C TYR A 223 -14.49 7.20 -1.32
N THR A 224 -14.08 7.77 -2.44
CA THR A 224 -13.71 7.04 -3.64
C THR A 224 -12.19 6.99 -3.78
N ASP A 225 -11.72 6.12 -4.66
CA ASP A 225 -10.33 6.09 -5.09
C ASP A 225 -9.89 7.42 -5.74
N PRO A 226 -8.61 7.65 -6.02
CA PRO A 226 -8.12 8.89 -6.63
C PRO A 226 -8.71 9.23 -8.01
N THR A 227 -9.36 8.29 -8.69
CA THR A 227 -10.05 8.54 -9.96
C THR A 227 -11.49 9.03 -9.77
N GLY A 228 -12.03 8.88 -8.54
CA GLY A 228 -13.42 9.24 -8.23
C GLY A 228 -14.45 8.19 -8.62
N VAL A 229 -14.02 7.03 -9.13
CA VAL A 229 -14.92 5.98 -9.67
C VAL A 229 -15.20 4.89 -8.65
N ASP A 230 -14.16 4.39 -7.99
CA ASP A 230 -14.26 3.21 -7.12
C ASP A 230 -14.57 3.62 -5.68
N GLU A 231 -15.76 3.28 -5.17
CA GLU A 231 -16.13 3.52 -3.78
C GLU A 231 -15.36 2.57 -2.85
N LEU A 232 -14.55 3.12 -1.95
CA LEU A 232 -13.68 2.36 -1.08
C LEU A 232 -14.19 2.22 0.35
N SER A 233 -15.06 3.11 0.80
CA SER A 233 -15.44 3.21 2.21
C SER A 233 -16.08 1.94 2.78
N HIS A 234 -16.71 1.12 1.93
CA HIS A 234 -17.37 -0.13 2.32
C HIS A 234 -16.44 -1.35 2.28
N ARG A 235 -15.17 -1.19 1.81
CA ARG A 235 -14.22 -2.31 1.67
C ARG A 235 -13.51 -2.68 2.97
N ILE A 236 -13.71 -1.92 4.03
CA ILE A 236 -13.21 -2.22 5.37
C ILE A 236 -14.44 -2.50 6.25
N ASP A 237 -14.48 -3.66 6.88
CA ASP A 237 -15.58 -4.03 7.77
C ASP A 237 -15.74 -3.03 8.92
N PRO A 238 -16.97 -2.78 9.41
CA PRO A 238 -17.22 -1.70 10.36
C PRO A 238 -16.41 -1.76 11.66
N PRO A 239 -16.19 -2.92 12.32
CA PRO A 239 -15.30 -3.02 13.48
C PRO A 239 -13.85 -2.66 13.18
N ALA A 240 -13.26 -3.18 12.09
CA ALA A 240 -11.91 -2.85 11.67
C ALA A 240 -11.77 -1.37 11.30
N ARG A 241 -12.77 -0.81 10.61
CA ARG A 241 -12.83 0.61 10.26
C ARG A 241 -12.85 1.51 11.50
N ALA A 242 -13.64 1.17 12.52
CA ALA A 242 -13.68 1.92 13.77
C ALA A 242 -12.35 1.90 14.51
N LYS A 243 -11.69 0.71 14.59
CA LYS A 243 -10.37 0.55 15.19
C LYS A 243 -9.30 1.34 14.42
N ALA A 244 -9.31 1.24 13.10
CA ALA A 244 -8.41 1.98 12.23
C ALA A 244 -8.59 3.50 12.38
N ARG A 245 -9.86 3.98 12.41
CA ARG A 245 -10.15 5.41 12.66
C ARG A 245 -9.53 5.90 13.96
N GLN A 246 -9.66 5.13 15.04
CA GLN A 246 -9.08 5.51 16.34
C GLN A 246 -7.55 5.61 16.24
N ALA A 247 -6.90 4.60 15.64
CA ALA A 247 -5.44 4.62 15.45
C ALA A 247 -4.97 5.84 14.64
N PHE A 248 -5.68 6.18 13.56
CA PHE A 248 -5.36 7.36 12.75
C PHE A 248 -5.60 8.67 13.51
N ALA A 249 -6.66 8.78 14.30
CA ALA A 249 -6.96 9.98 15.09
C ALA A 249 -5.93 10.22 16.20
N ASP A 250 -5.56 9.16 16.93
CA ASP A 250 -4.55 9.25 18.00
C ASP A 250 -3.17 9.59 17.43
N ALA A 251 -2.84 9.02 16.28
CA ALA A 251 -1.60 9.31 15.58
C ALA A 251 -1.56 10.74 15.03
N ALA A 252 -2.68 11.25 14.51
CA ALA A 252 -2.78 12.61 14.00
C ALA A 252 -2.45 13.64 15.09
N GLN A 253 -2.98 13.47 16.30
CA GLN A 253 -2.66 14.36 17.43
C GLN A 253 -1.17 14.33 17.79
N GLN A 254 -0.56 13.15 17.79
CA GLN A 254 0.87 13.00 18.05
C GLN A 254 1.70 13.60 16.91
N ALA A 255 1.28 13.44 15.66
CA ALA A 255 1.93 14.01 14.49
C ALA A 255 1.92 15.55 14.51
N ASP A 256 0.78 16.17 14.84
CA ASP A 256 0.66 17.62 14.96
C ASP A 256 1.60 18.16 16.07
N THR A 257 1.75 17.41 17.16
CA THR A 257 2.72 17.73 18.23
C THR A 257 4.16 17.63 17.72
N ALA A 258 4.49 16.58 16.96
CA ALA A 258 5.83 16.38 16.40
C ALA A 258 6.20 17.48 15.40
N VAL A 259 5.25 17.87 14.52
CA VAL A 259 5.45 19.00 13.60
C VAL A 259 5.69 20.30 14.36
N THR A 260 4.96 20.53 15.45
CA THR A 260 5.16 21.71 16.33
C THR A 260 6.55 21.69 16.96
N TYR A 261 7.01 20.56 17.49
CA TYR A 261 8.36 20.41 18.03
C TYR A 261 9.44 20.69 16.97
N ARG A 262 9.28 20.16 15.75
CA ARG A 262 10.21 20.46 14.65
C ARG A 262 10.28 21.96 14.36
N LYS A 263 9.13 22.63 14.24
CA LYS A 263 9.06 24.08 13.97
C LYS A 263 9.73 24.92 15.06
N ASN A 264 9.75 24.42 16.29
CA ASN A 264 10.42 25.03 17.42
C ASN A 264 11.91 24.62 17.58
N GLY A 265 12.47 23.88 16.60
CA GLY A 265 13.87 23.41 16.65
C GLY A 265 14.09 22.20 17.58
N GLN A 266 13.04 21.64 18.17
CA GLN A 266 13.10 20.51 19.11
C GLN A 266 13.12 19.17 18.36
N HIS A 267 14.09 18.99 17.45
CA HIS A 267 14.14 17.86 16.52
C HIS A 267 14.12 16.52 17.22
N ASN A 268 14.85 16.33 18.31
CA ASN A 268 14.93 15.04 18.99
C ASN A 268 13.59 14.64 19.64
N ALA A 269 12.84 15.60 20.18
CA ALA A 269 11.49 15.35 20.70
C ALA A 269 10.51 14.95 19.59
N ALA A 270 10.59 15.62 18.45
CA ALA A 270 9.80 15.24 17.26
C ALA A 270 10.17 13.84 16.76
N ILE A 271 11.47 13.51 16.65
CA ILE A 271 11.96 12.18 16.23
C ILE A 271 11.45 11.08 17.17
N ALA A 272 11.39 11.33 18.48
CA ALA A 272 10.87 10.36 19.45
C ALA A 272 9.39 10.02 19.19
N ILE A 273 8.58 11.00 18.81
CA ILE A 273 7.18 10.77 18.44
C ILE A 273 7.10 10.00 17.13
N TRP A 274 7.84 10.40 16.10
CA TRP A 274 7.83 9.72 14.82
C TRP A 274 8.34 8.28 14.91
N TYR A 275 9.38 8.02 15.70
CA TYR A 275 9.86 6.67 15.97
C TYR A 275 8.76 5.79 16.59
N LYS A 276 7.99 6.33 17.56
CA LYS A 276 6.87 5.62 18.17
C LYS A 276 5.78 5.26 17.14
N LEU A 277 5.50 6.14 16.17
CA LEU A 277 4.47 5.95 15.15
C LEU A 277 4.93 5.06 13.98
N LEU A 278 6.21 5.10 13.62
CA LEU A 278 6.75 4.48 12.41
C LEU A 278 7.63 3.24 12.69
N GLY A 279 7.93 2.97 13.96
CA GLY A 279 8.67 1.78 14.38
C GLY A 279 10.15 1.82 14.04
N ASP A 280 10.77 0.63 14.02
CA ASP A 280 12.23 0.48 13.90
C ASP A 280 12.82 0.87 12.54
N ASP A 281 11.99 1.01 11.51
CA ASP A 281 12.42 1.56 10.22
C ASP A 281 12.75 3.06 10.29
N PHE A 282 12.21 3.77 11.29
CA PHE A 282 12.51 5.18 11.54
C PHE A 282 13.73 5.32 12.47
N PRO A 283 14.61 6.33 12.28
CA PRO A 283 15.76 6.55 13.14
C PRO A 283 15.36 6.76 14.61
N LYS A 284 16.12 6.14 15.52
CA LYS A 284 15.93 6.30 16.96
C LYS A 284 16.28 7.70 17.43
N PRO A 285 15.55 8.24 18.42
CA PRO A 285 15.94 9.49 19.06
C PRO A 285 17.27 9.35 19.79
N ASP A 286 18.05 10.44 19.83
CA ASP A 286 19.28 10.47 20.59
C ASP A 286 18.98 10.52 22.09
N VAL A 287 19.32 9.44 22.81
CA VAL A 287 19.06 9.30 24.26
C VAL A 287 19.90 10.27 25.11
N THR A 288 21.08 10.69 24.63
CA THR A 288 21.95 11.62 25.36
C THR A 288 21.34 13.02 25.46
N SER A 289 20.65 13.47 24.43
CA SER A 289 19.96 14.77 24.44
C SER A 289 18.64 14.73 25.20
N ALA A 290 18.00 13.57 25.35
CA ALA A 290 16.79 13.41 26.15
C ALA A 290 17.07 13.52 27.66
N LEU A 291 18.19 12.98 28.12
CA LEU A 291 18.64 13.11 29.53
C LEU A 291 19.04 14.54 29.92
N SER A 292 19.63 15.33 29.02
CA SER A 292 19.96 16.72 29.25
C SER A 292 18.72 17.63 29.31
N ALA A 293 17.64 17.31 28.58
CA ALA A 293 16.38 18.03 28.67
C ALA A 293 15.60 17.73 29.96
N LEU A 294 15.77 16.56 30.56
CA LEU A 294 15.20 16.19 31.87
C LEU A 294 15.94 16.91 33.05
N GLY A 295 17.19 17.29 32.85
CA GLY A 295 17.98 18.06 33.83
C GLY A 295 17.57 19.53 34.00
N THR A 296 16.72 20.05 33.11
CA THR A 296 16.26 21.47 33.12
C THR A 296 14.77 21.62 33.43
N GLY A 297 14.21 20.76 34.27
CA GLY A 297 13.00 21.02 35.03
C GLY A 297 11.71 21.19 34.21
N ALA A 298 11.24 20.11 33.56
CA ALA A 298 9.83 19.94 33.28
C ALA A 298 9.50 18.44 33.41
N GLY A 299 8.85 18.08 34.49
CA GLY A 299 8.46 16.70 34.76
C GLY A 299 7.46 16.17 33.73
N VAL A 300 7.94 15.35 32.85
CA VAL A 300 7.08 14.46 32.04
C VAL A 300 7.34 13.03 32.53
N GLY A 301 6.33 12.43 33.15
CA GLY A 301 6.39 11.09 33.68
C GLY A 301 6.65 10.08 32.54
N ILE A 302 7.83 9.45 32.58
CA ILE A 302 8.14 8.31 31.74
C ILE A 302 7.49 7.08 32.34
N GLY A 303 6.25 6.80 31.93
CA GLY A 303 5.57 5.53 32.24
C GLY A 303 5.96 4.46 31.24
N GLY A 304 6.66 3.42 31.76
CA GLY A 304 6.68 2.07 31.21
C GLY A 304 7.34 1.84 29.87
N VAL A 305 8.55 1.29 29.89
CA VAL A 305 9.10 0.53 28.77
C VAL A 305 8.25 -0.73 28.59
N ILE A 306 7.32 -0.72 27.65
CA ILE A 306 6.64 -1.93 27.21
C ILE A 306 7.53 -2.57 26.15
N THR A 307 8.25 -3.64 26.52
CA THR A 307 8.84 -4.56 25.54
C THR A 307 7.68 -5.25 24.81
N ARG A 308 7.31 -4.73 23.65
CA ARG A 308 6.46 -5.46 22.72
C ARG A 308 7.31 -6.50 22.00
N THR A 309 7.12 -7.77 22.33
CA THR A 309 7.35 -8.86 21.39
C THR A 309 6.52 -8.55 20.16
N ALA A 310 7.15 -8.47 18.99
CA ALA A 310 6.44 -8.27 17.73
C ALA A 310 5.35 -9.35 17.60
N PRO A 311 4.07 -8.99 17.53
CA PRO A 311 3.06 -9.96 17.17
C PRO A 311 3.36 -10.40 15.73
N ASN A 312 3.24 -11.72 15.49
CA ASN A 312 3.19 -12.22 14.11
C ASN A 312 2.20 -11.36 13.35
N ALA A 313 2.70 -10.64 12.34
CA ALA A 313 1.88 -9.71 11.59
C ALA A 313 0.68 -10.49 11.03
N PRO A 314 -0.56 -10.08 11.31
CA PRO A 314 -1.70 -10.72 10.69
C PRO A 314 -1.51 -10.66 9.18
N THR A 315 -1.81 -11.75 8.50
CA THR A 315 -1.78 -11.82 7.04
C THR A 315 -2.63 -10.66 6.53
N PRO A 316 -2.09 -9.69 5.79
CA PRO A 316 -2.87 -8.55 5.36
C PRO A 316 -4.02 -9.07 4.50
N THR A 317 -5.22 -8.56 4.76
CA THR A 317 -6.36 -8.75 3.86
C THR A 317 -5.93 -8.19 2.51
N ARG A 318 -5.75 -9.10 1.55
CA ARG A 318 -5.34 -8.73 0.20
C ARG A 318 -6.43 -7.83 -0.39
N SER A 319 -6.05 -6.76 -1.09
CA SER A 319 -6.97 -5.75 -1.63
C SER A 319 -8.08 -6.31 -2.54
N TRP A 320 -7.96 -7.57 -2.96
CA TRP A 320 -8.88 -8.30 -3.83
C TRP A 320 -9.72 -9.36 -3.10
N ARG A 321 -9.56 -9.57 -1.78
CA ARG A 321 -10.34 -10.55 -0.99
C ARG A 321 -11.59 -9.97 -0.33
N THR A 322 -11.86 -8.68 -0.45
CA THR A 322 -13.09 -8.07 0.08
C THR A 322 -13.91 -7.43 -1.01
#